data_e909a72e5b5db448781aa15537180d70
#
_entry.id   e909a72e5b5db448781aa15537180d70
#
_cell.length_a   1.000
_cell.length_b   1.000
_cell.length_c   1.000
_cell.angle_alpha   90.00
_cell.angle_beta   90.00
_cell.angle_gamma   90.00
#
_symmetry.space_group_name_H-M   'P 1'
#
loop_
_entity.id
_entity.type
_entity.pdbx_description
1 polymer ?
#
loop_
_entity_poly.entity_id
_entity_poly.type
_entity_poly.pdbx_seq_one_letter_code
_entity_poly.pdbx_strand_id
1 'polypeptide(L)'
;MKNSSAVIHAALFTLLVLFAGPSASAQRRVPKDLSGVRGFNYQSAPTTGHTEHWLQYDPAETERDFDYAKRLQLNQVRVFVPYAAWAKDKEALRKNLRHLVRAAYERGMGVMPTIQYGWGVSTNKERWGESREFVADLIATIGKEPGLAMWDVENEPDCCALPPTPRNRIRMEHAVYMAGVFHELDPVTPVTIGAAFSDNMIEMGEAQDVLSFHNYLPTRAAIRADIAKAKAYAAKVHKPLINTEIGCIARANPYDVTLEEHMRAHVGWYIWELMITHQWGTVHGVFHPDGTIRDPTIVAALFGMFRDRSEDVMPAVPDREGAVTRAVTNNKKWLEDPEADWEAGLDLAEISANLLEAGQLIAMYDPPTRTVDLLRKGEPDMTALRTIVEKYTAILEPFQVPPGDPRRGKPPLTLH
;
A
#
# COMPACT_ATOMS: atom_id res chain seq x y z
N MET A 1 55.12 54.04 64.18
CA MET A 1 55.61 53.33 63.02
C MET A 1 54.97 51.97 63.06
N LYS A 2 53.88 51.75 62.29
CA LYS A 2 53.17 50.45 62.21
C LYS A 2 52.93 50.21 60.73
N ASN A 3 53.61 49.18 60.14
CA ASN A 3 53.42 48.71 58.81
C ASN A 3 52.17 47.81 58.76
N SER A 4 51.24 48.15 57.93
CA SER A 4 50.11 47.25 57.58
C SER A 4 50.31 46.68 56.25
N SER A 5 50.54 45.34 56.15
CA SER A 5 50.58 44.58 54.93
C SER A 5 49.17 44.18 54.57
N ALA A 6 48.73 44.61 53.39
CA ALA A 6 47.49 44.15 52.77
C ALA A 6 47.72 42.85 51.97
N VAL A 7 47.02 41.77 52.34
CA VAL A 7 47.02 40.48 51.61
C VAL A 7 45.89 40.53 50.59
N ILE A 8 46.29 40.49 49.32
CA ILE A 8 45.34 40.39 48.18
C ILE A 8 45.04 38.89 47.98
N HIS A 9 43.78 38.52 48.24
CA HIS A 9 43.28 37.16 47.86
C HIS A 9 42.82 37.19 46.40
N ALA A 10 43.57 36.54 45.52
CA ALA A 10 43.14 36.27 44.16
C ALA A 10 42.22 35.01 44.18
N ALA A 11 40.94 35.20 43.91
CA ALA A 11 40.00 34.11 43.74
C ALA A 11 40.11 33.58 42.30
N LEU A 12 40.64 32.37 42.16
CA LEU A 12 40.67 31.62 40.89
C LEU A 12 39.25 31.08 40.61
N PHE A 13 38.53 31.65 39.64
CA PHE A 13 37.31 31.09 39.12
C PHE A 13 37.70 30.01 38.07
N THR A 14 37.64 28.74 38.48
CA THR A 14 37.78 27.62 37.57
C THR A 14 36.47 27.42 36.78
N LEU A 15 36.46 27.83 35.51
CA LEU A 15 35.34 27.65 34.60
C LEU A 15 35.29 26.13 34.23
N LEU A 16 34.36 25.38 34.85
CA LEU A 16 34.11 23.99 34.47
C LEU A 16 33.32 23.99 33.15
N VAL A 17 34.03 23.85 32.03
CA VAL A 17 33.40 23.58 30.74
C VAL A 17 32.95 22.10 30.75
N LEU A 18 31.68 21.89 31.05
CA LEU A 18 31.04 20.59 30.82
C LEU A 18 31.00 20.34 29.32
N PHE A 19 31.96 19.58 28.81
CA PHE A 19 31.83 18.94 27.52
C PHE A 19 30.66 17.96 27.60
N ALA A 20 29.50 18.36 27.06
CA ALA A 20 28.45 17.38 26.74
C ALA A 20 29.08 16.37 25.79
N GLY A 21 29.38 15.18 26.27
CA GLY A 21 29.78 14.06 25.43
C GLY A 21 28.71 13.83 24.34
N PRO A 22 29.06 13.20 23.23
CA PRO A 22 28.11 12.92 22.17
C PRO A 22 26.92 12.19 22.81
N SER A 23 25.71 12.76 22.69
CA SER A 23 24.47 12.08 23.05
C SER A 23 24.53 10.71 22.41
N ALA A 24 24.42 9.65 23.21
CA ALA A 24 24.27 8.30 22.67
C ALA A 24 23.12 8.37 21.67
N SER A 25 23.42 8.16 20.40
CA SER A 25 22.39 8.16 19.36
C SER A 25 21.37 7.10 19.77
N ALA A 26 20.13 7.49 19.92
CA ALA A 26 19.07 6.56 20.28
C ALA A 26 19.05 5.44 19.24
N GLN A 27 19.28 4.20 19.68
CA GLN A 27 19.31 3.06 18.78
C GLN A 27 17.89 2.80 18.29
N ARG A 28 17.73 2.73 16.98
CA ARG A 28 16.46 2.43 16.33
C ARG A 28 15.94 1.04 16.72
N ARG A 29 14.64 0.95 17.02
CA ARG A 29 14.00 -0.28 17.51
C ARG A 29 13.53 -1.17 16.34
N VAL A 30 14.42 -1.56 15.45
CA VAL A 30 14.06 -2.42 14.31
C VAL A 30 13.81 -3.84 14.81
N PRO A 31 12.60 -4.41 14.63
CA PRO A 31 12.32 -5.79 14.98
C PRO A 31 13.18 -6.74 14.12
N LYS A 32 13.75 -7.76 14.74
CA LYS A 32 14.55 -8.77 13.99
C LYS A 32 13.69 -9.73 13.18
N ASP A 33 12.49 -9.99 13.66
CA ASP A 33 11.52 -10.90 13.04
C ASP A 33 10.14 -10.26 13.05
N LEU A 34 9.51 -10.25 11.89
CA LEU A 34 8.15 -9.75 11.66
C LEU A 34 7.19 -10.86 11.22
N SER A 35 7.62 -12.13 11.20
CA SER A 35 6.78 -13.26 10.76
C SER A 35 5.52 -13.46 11.60
N GLY A 36 5.52 -12.99 12.84
CA GLY A 36 4.37 -12.99 13.73
C GLY A 36 3.38 -11.84 13.53
N VAL A 37 3.65 -10.91 12.61
CA VAL A 37 2.72 -9.82 12.32
C VAL A 37 1.53 -10.34 11.52
N ARG A 38 0.34 -10.08 12.05
CA ARG A 38 -0.98 -10.41 11.52
C ARG A 38 -1.76 -9.10 11.44
N GLY A 39 -1.47 -8.33 10.40
CA GLY A 39 -1.94 -6.96 10.28
C GLY A 39 -3.21 -6.82 9.44
N PHE A 40 -3.79 -5.65 9.52
CA PHE A 40 -4.88 -5.23 8.66
C PHE A 40 -4.76 -3.75 8.31
N ASN A 41 -5.25 -3.40 7.13
CA ASN A 41 -5.46 -2.02 6.74
C ASN A 41 -6.82 -1.57 7.26
N TYR A 42 -6.91 -0.31 7.73
CA TYR A 42 -8.11 0.23 8.35
C TYR A 42 -8.57 1.54 7.74
N GLN A 43 -9.82 1.56 7.39
CA GLN A 43 -10.64 2.74 7.12
C GLN A 43 -12.04 2.44 7.65
N SER A 44 -12.73 3.42 8.26
CA SER A 44 -14.09 3.22 8.74
C SER A 44 -15.07 3.01 7.57
N ALA A 45 -16.01 2.09 7.77
CA ALA A 45 -16.90 1.61 6.70
C ALA A 45 -17.73 2.70 6.00
N PRO A 46 -18.31 3.71 6.69
CA PRO A 46 -19.18 4.69 6.05
C PRO A 46 -18.43 5.72 5.19
N THR A 47 -17.09 5.76 5.25
CA THR A 47 -16.31 6.78 4.57
C THR A 47 -15.94 6.37 3.15
N THR A 48 -15.83 7.37 2.24
CA THR A 48 -15.52 7.18 0.82
C THR A 48 -14.04 7.35 0.51
N GLY A 49 -13.21 7.61 1.52
CA GLY A 49 -11.77 7.76 1.38
C GLY A 49 -11.05 8.11 2.67
N HIS A 50 -9.72 8.02 2.63
CA HIS A 50 -8.88 8.21 3.81
C HIS A 50 -8.97 9.61 4.42
N THR A 51 -9.15 10.65 3.62
CA THR A 51 -9.36 12.02 4.13
C THR A 51 -10.67 12.12 4.90
N GLU A 52 -11.73 11.55 4.35
CA GLU A 52 -13.05 11.56 5.00
C GLU A 52 -13.05 10.77 6.30
N HIS A 53 -12.33 9.65 6.36
CA HIS A 53 -12.16 8.87 7.59
C HIS A 53 -11.72 9.75 8.78
N TRP A 54 -10.76 10.66 8.58
CA TRP A 54 -10.30 11.54 9.65
C TRP A 54 -11.23 12.72 9.93
N LEU A 55 -11.93 13.23 8.92
CA LEU A 55 -12.86 14.36 9.08
C LEU A 55 -14.18 13.96 9.72
N GLN A 56 -14.56 12.68 9.58
CA GLN A 56 -15.76 12.09 10.15
C GLN A 56 -15.42 11.04 11.22
N TYR A 57 -14.23 11.14 11.82
CA TYR A 57 -13.72 10.13 12.74
C TYR A 57 -14.66 9.93 13.94
N ASP A 58 -15.09 8.69 14.13
CA ASP A 58 -15.88 8.26 15.28
C ASP A 58 -15.05 7.33 16.18
N PRO A 59 -14.73 7.78 17.42
CA PRO A 59 -14.01 6.94 18.38
C PRO A 59 -14.71 5.61 18.69
N ALA A 60 -16.03 5.64 18.87
CA ALA A 60 -16.79 4.45 19.24
C ALA A 60 -16.83 3.41 18.09
N GLU A 61 -16.92 3.89 16.85
CA GLU A 61 -16.81 3.04 15.67
C GLU A 61 -15.43 2.40 15.59
N THR A 62 -14.37 3.18 15.74
CA THR A 62 -12.99 2.70 15.70
C THR A 62 -12.74 1.64 16.77
N GLU A 63 -13.20 1.86 17.98
CA GLU A 63 -13.06 0.91 19.08
C GLU A 63 -13.81 -0.40 18.82
N ARG A 64 -15.05 -0.33 18.35
CA ARG A 64 -15.85 -1.48 17.93
C ARG A 64 -15.15 -2.30 16.84
N ASP A 65 -14.64 -1.63 15.79
CA ASP A 65 -13.98 -2.29 14.67
C ASP A 65 -12.66 -2.96 15.10
N PHE A 66 -11.94 -2.34 16.03
CA PHE A 66 -10.75 -2.95 16.62
C PHE A 66 -11.07 -4.14 17.53
N ASP A 67 -12.23 -4.16 18.16
CA ASP A 67 -12.72 -5.37 18.87
C ASP A 67 -13.01 -6.51 17.90
N TYR A 68 -13.48 -6.23 16.67
CA TYR A 68 -13.57 -7.23 15.61
C TYR A 68 -12.21 -7.77 15.20
N ALA A 69 -11.23 -6.90 15.00
CA ALA A 69 -9.86 -7.29 14.68
C ALA A 69 -9.24 -8.16 15.78
N LYS A 70 -9.43 -7.78 17.05
CA LYS A 70 -8.95 -8.54 18.21
C LYS A 70 -9.52 -9.97 18.26
N ARG A 71 -10.80 -10.16 17.93
CA ARG A 71 -11.43 -11.50 17.86
C ARG A 71 -10.77 -12.39 16.81
N LEU A 72 -10.22 -11.80 15.74
CA LEU A 72 -9.46 -12.50 14.71
C LEU A 72 -7.96 -12.65 15.04
N GLN A 73 -7.54 -12.27 16.25
CA GLN A 73 -6.15 -12.30 16.71
C GLN A 73 -5.22 -11.46 15.80
N LEU A 74 -5.73 -10.40 15.19
CA LEU A 74 -4.94 -9.43 14.47
C LEU A 74 -4.19 -8.55 15.47
N ASN A 75 -2.94 -8.22 15.20
CA ASN A 75 -2.04 -7.61 16.17
C ASN A 75 -1.37 -6.31 15.69
N GLN A 76 -1.64 -5.89 14.46
CA GLN A 76 -1.18 -4.59 13.97
C GLN A 76 -2.20 -3.96 13.02
N VAL A 77 -2.35 -2.65 13.11
CA VAL A 77 -3.19 -1.86 12.21
C VAL A 77 -2.33 -0.90 11.37
N ARG A 78 -2.58 -0.88 10.07
CA ARG A 78 -2.04 0.10 9.15
C ARG A 78 -3.16 1.07 8.78
N VAL A 79 -2.93 2.36 8.98
CA VAL A 79 -3.93 3.40 8.77
C VAL A 79 -3.35 4.57 7.97
N PHE A 80 -4.05 5.00 6.94
CA PHE A 80 -3.62 6.11 6.09
C PHE A 80 -3.84 7.46 6.78
N VAL A 81 -2.83 8.31 6.77
CA VAL A 81 -2.88 9.67 7.32
C VAL A 81 -2.62 10.68 6.20
N PRO A 82 -3.69 11.24 5.59
CA PRO A 82 -3.56 12.16 4.47
C PRO A 82 -3.16 13.58 4.88
N TYR A 83 -2.25 14.19 4.14
CA TYR A 83 -1.94 15.63 4.22
C TYR A 83 -3.20 16.50 4.09
N ALA A 84 -4.13 16.12 3.24
CA ALA A 84 -5.37 16.85 3.05
C ALA A 84 -6.24 16.94 4.31
N ALA A 85 -6.29 15.90 5.12
CA ALA A 85 -6.99 15.92 6.41
C ALA A 85 -6.26 16.84 7.40
N TRP A 86 -4.93 16.73 7.49
CA TRP A 86 -4.11 17.59 8.32
C TRP A 86 -4.21 19.08 7.95
N ALA A 87 -4.14 19.39 6.66
CA ALA A 87 -4.25 20.77 6.18
C ALA A 87 -5.62 21.39 6.48
N LYS A 88 -6.68 20.55 6.53
CA LYS A 88 -8.05 21.01 6.78
C LYS A 88 -8.33 21.23 8.27
N ASP A 89 -7.89 20.31 9.14
CA ASP A 89 -8.10 20.42 10.60
C ASP A 89 -7.00 19.68 11.37
N LYS A 90 -5.92 20.39 11.67
CA LYS A 90 -4.75 19.84 12.39
C LYS A 90 -5.12 19.35 13.79
N GLU A 91 -5.97 20.09 14.52
CA GLU A 91 -6.31 19.75 15.91
C GLU A 91 -7.20 18.51 15.98
N ALA A 92 -8.20 18.40 15.12
CA ALA A 92 -9.02 17.21 15.05
C ALA A 92 -8.18 15.99 14.66
N LEU A 93 -7.31 16.10 13.64
CA LEU A 93 -6.43 15.01 13.25
C LEU A 93 -5.52 14.56 14.39
N ARG A 94 -4.85 15.48 15.09
CA ARG A 94 -3.99 15.16 16.24
C ARG A 94 -4.73 14.41 17.35
N LYS A 95 -5.92 14.90 17.71
CA LYS A 95 -6.78 14.26 18.70
C LYS A 95 -7.17 12.86 18.29
N ASN A 96 -7.66 12.71 17.05
CA ASN A 96 -8.20 11.47 16.53
C ASN A 96 -7.11 10.42 16.32
N LEU A 97 -5.95 10.83 15.79
CA LEU A 97 -4.80 9.93 15.58
C LEU A 97 -4.26 9.41 16.93
N ARG A 98 -4.17 10.27 17.94
CA ARG A 98 -3.76 9.84 19.28
C ARG A 98 -4.77 8.85 19.89
N HIS A 99 -6.07 9.12 19.72
CA HIS A 99 -7.12 8.19 20.15
C HIS A 99 -6.96 6.83 19.47
N LEU A 100 -6.83 6.80 18.13
CA LEU A 100 -6.69 5.55 17.37
C LEU A 100 -5.49 4.72 17.83
N VAL A 101 -4.32 5.36 18.03
CA VAL A 101 -3.11 4.67 18.48
C VAL A 101 -3.32 4.06 19.88
N ARG A 102 -3.97 4.77 20.79
CA ARG A 102 -4.26 4.27 22.14
C ARG A 102 -5.29 3.17 22.15
N ALA A 103 -6.38 3.33 21.38
CA ALA A 103 -7.43 2.30 21.25
C ALA A 103 -6.88 0.99 20.71
N ALA A 104 -5.95 1.04 19.74
CA ALA A 104 -5.23 -0.13 19.25
C ALA A 104 -4.32 -0.74 20.32
N TYR A 105 -3.51 0.08 21.00
CA TYR A 105 -2.59 -0.36 22.04
C TYR A 105 -3.30 -1.05 23.21
N GLU A 106 -4.43 -0.53 23.67
CA GLU A 106 -5.27 -1.12 24.73
C GLU A 106 -5.81 -2.51 24.36
N ARG A 107 -5.89 -2.78 23.05
CA ARG A 107 -6.29 -4.08 22.51
C ARG A 107 -5.12 -5.01 22.18
N GLY A 108 -3.88 -4.59 22.50
CA GLY A 108 -2.65 -5.33 22.25
C GLY A 108 -2.18 -5.26 20.80
N MET A 109 -2.59 -4.22 20.05
CA MET A 109 -2.21 -4.00 18.66
C MET A 109 -1.22 -2.84 18.52
N GLY A 110 -0.22 -3.02 17.64
CA GLY A 110 0.64 -1.94 17.18
C GLY A 110 0.01 -1.16 16.04
N VAL A 111 0.40 0.11 15.86
CA VAL A 111 -0.09 0.97 14.77
C VAL A 111 1.06 1.35 13.85
N MET A 112 0.80 1.26 12.55
CA MET A 112 1.67 1.75 11.48
C MET A 112 0.91 2.82 10.68
N PRO A 113 1.11 4.11 11.01
CA PRO A 113 0.57 5.19 10.19
C PRO A 113 1.26 5.21 8.82
N THR A 114 0.46 5.25 7.76
CA THR A 114 0.90 5.34 6.37
C THR A 114 0.64 6.73 5.84
N ILE A 115 1.68 7.43 5.44
CA ILE A 115 1.58 8.84 5.10
C ILE A 115 1.14 9.01 3.64
N GLN A 116 0.18 9.89 3.44
CA GLN A 116 -0.29 10.28 2.11
C GLN A 116 -0.12 11.79 1.90
N TYR A 117 0.92 12.18 1.17
CA TYR A 117 1.22 13.59 0.90
C TYR A 117 0.32 14.21 -0.16
N GLY A 118 -0.30 13.40 -0.99
CA GLY A 118 -1.02 13.85 -2.18
C GLY A 118 -0.08 14.17 -3.35
N TRP A 119 -0.59 13.92 -4.56
CA TRP A 119 0.20 14.02 -5.78
C TRP A 119 0.81 15.41 -6.00
N GLY A 120 0.08 16.49 -5.66
CA GLY A 120 0.55 17.86 -5.87
C GLY A 120 1.70 18.26 -4.95
N VAL A 121 1.95 17.52 -3.87
CA VAL A 121 3.07 17.76 -2.94
C VAL A 121 4.23 16.84 -3.28
N SER A 122 4.00 15.51 -3.35
CA SER A 122 5.07 14.52 -3.54
C SER A 122 5.77 14.63 -4.90
N THR A 123 5.07 15.09 -5.97
CA THR A 123 5.66 15.28 -7.30
C THR A 123 6.24 16.66 -7.55
N ASN A 124 6.15 17.59 -6.59
CA ASN A 124 6.71 18.94 -6.70
C ASN A 124 7.80 19.18 -5.64
N LYS A 125 9.07 19.16 -6.05
CA LYS A 125 10.22 19.31 -5.15
C LYS A 125 10.19 20.60 -4.33
N GLU A 126 9.63 21.68 -4.87
CA GLU A 126 9.51 22.97 -4.15
C GLU A 126 8.58 22.88 -2.93
N ARG A 127 7.67 21.91 -2.93
CA ARG A 127 6.70 21.68 -1.86
C ARG A 127 7.11 20.61 -0.83
N TRP A 128 8.29 20.00 -0.97
CA TRP A 128 8.73 18.96 -0.03
C TRP A 128 8.94 19.47 1.41
N GLY A 129 9.12 20.78 1.57
CA GLY A 129 9.10 21.41 2.88
C GLY A 129 7.76 21.26 3.62
N GLU A 130 6.64 21.27 2.90
CA GLU A 130 5.31 21.04 3.46
C GLU A 130 5.15 19.60 3.98
N SER A 131 5.75 18.62 3.27
CA SER A 131 5.79 17.22 3.72
C SER A 131 6.55 17.09 5.04
N ARG A 132 7.68 17.80 5.18
CA ARG A 132 8.47 17.81 6.41
C ARG A 132 7.69 18.42 7.58
N GLU A 133 7.00 19.55 7.37
CA GLU A 133 6.16 20.18 8.41
C GLU A 133 5.06 19.23 8.88
N PHE A 134 4.36 18.60 7.95
CA PHE A 134 3.31 17.64 8.24
C PHE A 134 3.82 16.47 9.09
N VAL A 135 4.91 15.84 8.66
CA VAL A 135 5.53 14.69 9.37
C VAL A 135 6.03 15.10 10.75
N ALA A 136 6.67 16.28 10.88
CA ALA A 136 7.11 16.78 12.18
C ALA A 136 5.96 16.92 13.17
N ASP A 137 4.79 17.35 12.70
CA ASP A 137 3.59 17.45 13.51
C ASP A 137 3.02 16.09 13.93
N LEU A 138 3.02 15.11 13.02
CA LEU A 138 2.61 13.74 13.35
C LEU A 138 3.54 13.09 14.38
N ILE A 139 4.85 13.24 14.21
CA ILE A 139 5.85 12.73 15.15
C ILE A 139 5.68 13.39 16.52
N ALA A 140 5.47 14.70 16.57
CA ALA A 140 5.18 15.40 17.83
C ALA A 140 3.89 14.90 18.48
N THR A 141 2.91 14.46 17.69
CA THR A 141 1.61 13.99 18.18
C THR A 141 1.67 12.59 18.75
N ILE A 142 2.29 11.63 18.06
CA ILE A 142 2.23 10.20 18.44
C ILE A 142 3.59 9.50 18.52
N GLY A 143 4.70 10.15 18.20
CA GLY A 143 6.03 9.52 18.19
C GLY A 143 6.48 8.94 19.54
N LYS A 144 5.82 9.31 20.64
CA LYS A 144 6.08 8.76 21.99
C LYS A 144 4.97 7.84 22.49
N GLU A 145 3.94 7.60 21.72
CA GLU A 145 2.85 6.69 22.10
C GLU A 145 3.35 5.23 22.04
N PRO A 146 3.10 4.42 23.08
CA PRO A 146 3.63 3.06 23.14
C PRO A 146 3.05 2.15 22.06
N GLY A 147 1.91 2.50 21.49
CA GLY A 147 1.26 1.77 20.41
C GLY A 147 1.86 2.01 19.03
N LEU A 148 2.76 2.98 18.83
CA LEU A 148 3.40 3.22 17.56
C LEU A 148 4.43 2.13 17.26
N ALA A 149 4.19 1.32 16.22
CA ALA A 149 5.04 0.19 15.84
C ALA A 149 6.11 0.58 14.83
N MET A 150 5.74 1.27 13.75
CA MET A 150 6.65 1.79 12.73
C MET A 150 5.93 2.86 11.90
N TRP A 151 6.68 3.61 11.10
CA TRP A 151 6.16 4.57 10.13
C TRP A 151 6.20 3.97 8.73
N ASP A 152 5.09 3.99 8.01
CA ASP A 152 5.06 3.77 6.57
C ASP A 152 5.10 5.13 5.87
N VAL A 153 6.25 5.43 5.31
CA VAL A 153 6.60 6.79 4.86
C VAL A 153 5.74 7.27 3.69
N GLU A 154 5.38 6.39 2.78
CA GLU A 154 4.47 6.70 1.66
C GLU A 154 3.88 5.41 1.09
N ASN A 155 2.57 5.42 0.81
CA ASN A 155 1.90 4.33 0.13
C ASN A 155 2.17 4.34 -1.37
N GLU A 156 2.68 3.24 -1.87
CA GLU A 156 2.83 2.95 -3.30
C GLU A 156 3.34 4.15 -4.12
N PRO A 157 4.53 4.70 -3.79
CA PRO A 157 5.09 5.80 -4.59
C PRO A 157 5.34 5.38 -6.04
N ASP A 158 5.46 4.09 -6.26
CA ASP A 158 5.69 3.40 -7.53
C ASP A 158 4.42 2.92 -8.23
N CYS A 159 3.24 3.13 -7.66
CA CYS A 159 1.97 2.67 -8.23
C CYS A 159 1.72 3.35 -9.60
N CYS A 160 1.30 2.68 -10.55
CA CYS A 160 0.85 1.34 -10.85
C CYS A 160 1.52 0.93 -12.15
N ALA A 161 2.82 1.08 -12.23
CA ALA A 161 3.62 0.81 -13.43
C ALA A 161 4.96 0.15 -13.10
N LEU A 162 5.28 -0.89 -13.85
CA LEU A 162 6.58 -1.54 -13.85
C LEU A 162 7.08 -1.65 -15.30
N PRO A 163 8.17 -0.94 -15.68
CA PRO A 163 8.98 -0.04 -14.85
C PRO A 163 8.27 1.25 -14.47
N PRO A 164 8.74 1.95 -13.41
CA PRO A 164 8.13 3.19 -12.95
C PRO A 164 8.11 4.29 -14.00
N THR A 165 6.98 5.01 -14.10
CA THR A 165 6.88 6.19 -14.95
C THR A 165 7.78 7.34 -14.44
N PRO A 166 8.09 8.38 -15.25
CA PRO A 166 8.81 9.55 -14.76
C PRO A 166 8.16 10.19 -13.53
N ARG A 167 6.83 10.18 -13.44
CA ARG A 167 6.09 10.70 -12.30
C ARG A 167 6.26 9.83 -11.06
N ASN A 168 6.22 8.50 -11.20
CA ASN A 168 6.52 7.57 -10.12
C ASN A 168 7.94 7.76 -9.60
N ARG A 169 8.91 7.97 -10.49
CA ARG A 169 10.31 8.23 -10.11
C ARG A 169 10.43 9.41 -9.15
N ILE A 170 9.74 10.54 -9.43
CA ILE A 170 9.75 11.70 -8.53
C ILE A 170 9.12 11.35 -7.18
N ARG A 171 8.03 10.56 -7.15
CA ARG A 171 7.43 10.10 -5.90
C ARG A 171 8.33 9.14 -5.12
N MET A 172 9.01 8.23 -5.80
CA MET A 172 10.00 7.35 -5.16
C MET A 172 11.17 8.15 -4.57
N GLU A 173 11.67 9.16 -5.30
CA GLU A 173 12.66 10.09 -4.76
C GLU A 173 12.14 10.85 -3.54
N HIS A 174 10.87 11.29 -3.56
CA HIS A 174 10.22 11.92 -2.42
C HIS A 174 10.13 10.97 -1.22
N ALA A 175 9.71 9.72 -1.43
CA ALA A 175 9.62 8.73 -0.36
C ALA A 175 11.00 8.46 0.28
N VAL A 176 12.05 8.34 -0.52
CA VAL A 176 13.43 8.19 -0.03
C VAL A 176 13.89 9.44 0.76
N TYR A 177 13.59 10.64 0.26
CA TYR A 177 13.86 11.89 0.98
C TYR A 177 13.12 11.92 2.32
N MET A 178 11.84 11.57 2.33
CA MET A 178 11.03 11.57 3.54
C MET A 178 11.45 10.49 4.55
N ALA A 179 11.94 9.34 4.11
CA ALA A 179 12.55 8.36 5.01
C ALA A 179 13.74 8.98 5.78
N GLY A 180 14.57 9.77 5.11
CA GLY A 180 15.63 10.55 5.75
C GLY A 180 15.09 11.58 6.77
N VAL A 181 13.97 12.23 6.46
CA VAL A 181 13.31 13.16 7.39
C VAL A 181 12.80 12.44 8.64
N PHE A 182 12.16 11.26 8.48
CA PHE A 182 11.76 10.44 9.63
C PHE A 182 12.95 9.99 10.46
N HIS A 183 14.04 9.59 9.83
CA HIS A 183 15.27 9.20 10.52
C HIS A 183 15.87 10.35 11.36
N GLU A 184 15.75 11.57 10.87
CA GLU A 184 16.21 12.77 11.58
C GLU A 184 15.30 13.13 12.76
N LEU A 185 13.97 13.14 12.54
CA LEU A 185 12.99 13.65 13.51
C LEU A 185 12.56 12.61 14.54
N ASP A 186 12.55 11.33 14.17
CA ASP A 186 12.26 10.19 15.04
C ASP A 186 13.34 9.10 14.87
N PRO A 187 14.46 9.21 15.57
CA PRO A 187 15.55 8.26 15.43
C PRO A 187 15.28 6.89 16.08
N VAL A 188 14.12 6.69 16.70
CA VAL A 188 13.80 5.47 17.47
C VAL A 188 12.86 4.55 16.71
N THR A 189 11.81 5.09 16.12
CA THR A 189 10.80 4.30 15.43
C THR A 189 11.29 3.88 14.05
N PRO A 190 11.20 2.59 13.67
CA PRO A 190 11.62 2.14 12.35
C PRO A 190 10.72 2.70 11.25
N VAL A 191 11.28 2.82 10.05
CA VAL A 191 10.57 3.27 8.85
C VAL A 191 10.52 2.22 7.75
N THR A 192 9.42 2.21 7.00
CA THR A 192 9.23 1.42 5.79
C THR A 192 8.63 2.29 4.69
N ILE A 193 8.62 1.79 3.45
CA ILE A 193 7.95 2.40 2.30
C ILE A 193 7.11 1.30 1.66
N GLY A 194 5.80 1.41 1.71
CA GLY A 194 4.88 0.43 1.13
C GLY A 194 4.94 0.46 -0.41
N ALA A 195 5.85 -0.32 -1.01
CA ALA A 195 6.01 -0.38 -2.46
C ALA A 195 4.93 -1.26 -3.10
N ALA A 196 4.35 -0.83 -4.24
CA ALA A 196 3.39 -1.61 -4.99
C ALA A 196 4.00 -2.89 -5.61
N PHE A 197 5.32 -2.88 -5.85
CA PHE A 197 6.06 -3.99 -6.45
C PHE A 197 7.33 -4.30 -5.68
N SER A 198 7.64 -5.60 -5.52
CA SER A 198 8.88 -6.02 -4.87
C SER A 198 10.14 -5.52 -5.60
N ASP A 199 10.10 -5.33 -6.92
CA ASP A 199 11.20 -4.78 -7.70
C ASP A 199 11.53 -3.34 -7.28
N ASN A 200 10.51 -2.50 -7.13
CA ASN A 200 10.69 -1.10 -6.73
C ASN A 200 10.99 -0.96 -5.22
N MET A 201 10.51 -1.90 -4.38
CA MET A 201 10.97 -2.03 -2.99
C MET A 201 12.50 -2.19 -2.94
N ILE A 202 13.06 -3.02 -3.84
CA ILE A 202 14.51 -3.22 -3.94
C ILE A 202 15.23 -1.92 -4.27
N GLU A 203 14.69 -1.12 -5.18
CA GLU A 203 15.28 0.18 -5.59
C GLU A 203 15.32 1.18 -4.42
N MET A 204 14.29 1.19 -3.56
CA MET A 204 14.19 2.07 -2.39
C MET A 204 14.75 1.44 -1.09
N GLY A 205 15.29 0.23 -1.17
CA GLY A 205 15.56 -0.60 0.01
C GLY A 205 16.60 -0.03 0.99
N GLU A 206 17.54 0.78 0.52
CA GLU A 206 18.56 1.38 1.39
C GLU A 206 17.96 2.40 2.38
N ALA A 207 16.92 3.12 1.98
CA ALA A 207 16.27 4.13 2.81
C ALA A 207 15.36 3.56 3.90
N GLN A 208 15.00 2.29 3.82
CA GLN A 208 14.07 1.63 4.73
C GLN A 208 14.82 0.88 5.85
N ASP A 209 14.25 0.85 7.06
CA ASP A 209 14.71 -0.02 8.14
C ASP A 209 14.07 -1.41 8.04
N VAL A 210 12.82 -1.45 7.61
CA VAL A 210 12.02 -2.64 7.33
C VAL A 210 11.61 -2.58 5.87
N LEU A 211 11.86 -3.64 5.12
CA LEU A 211 11.44 -3.73 3.72
C LEU A 211 9.96 -4.07 3.63
N SER A 212 9.22 -3.36 2.78
CA SER A 212 7.80 -3.59 2.59
C SER A 212 7.41 -3.59 1.11
N PHE A 213 6.52 -4.49 0.75
CA PHE A 213 5.95 -4.59 -0.60
C PHE A 213 4.47 -4.99 -0.51
N HIS A 214 3.76 -4.82 -1.62
CA HIS A 214 2.39 -5.31 -1.78
C HIS A 214 2.36 -6.49 -2.75
N ASN A 215 1.43 -7.42 -2.54
CA ASN A 215 1.30 -8.57 -3.42
C ASN A 215 -0.16 -8.89 -3.69
N TYR A 216 -0.61 -8.52 -4.87
CA TYR A 216 -1.95 -8.83 -5.38
C TYR A 216 -1.92 -9.78 -6.58
N LEU A 217 -0.88 -10.60 -6.67
CA LEU A 217 -0.71 -11.54 -7.79
C LEU A 217 -1.75 -12.66 -7.73
N PRO A 218 -2.22 -13.13 -8.91
CA PRO A 218 -3.41 -13.98 -8.96
C PRO A 218 -3.13 -15.47 -8.76
N THR A 219 -1.87 -15.90 -8.83
CA THR A 219 -1.53 -17.33 -8.76
C THR A 219 -0.57 -17.64 -7.63
N ARG A 220 -0.69 -18.83 -7.07
CA ARG A 220 0.20 -19.36 -6.02
C ARG A 220 1.68 -19.30 -6.43
N ALA A 221 1.97 -19.71 -7.67
CA ALA A 221 3.33 -19.68 -8.19
C ALA A 221 3.90 -18.26 -8.29
N ALA A 222 3.11 -17.30 -8.76
CA ALA A 222 3.52 -15.91 -8.85
C ALA A 222 3.73 -15.29 -7.45
N ILE A 223 2.81 -15.54 -6.50
CA ILE A 223 2.95 -15.08 -5.10
C ILE A 223 4.25 -15.63 -4.49
N ARG A 224 4.53 -16.92 -4.64
CA ARG A 224 5.77 -17.55 -4.14
C ARG A 224 7.02 -16.94 -4.76
N ALA A 225 7.01 -16.75 -6.08
CA ALA A 225 8.17 -16.19 -6.79
C ALA A 225 8.48 -14.77 -6.31
N ASP A 226 7.45 -13.95 -6.12
CA ASP A 226 7.59 -12.59 -5.65
C ASP A 226 8.06 -12.54 -4.19
N ILE A 227 7.47 -13.32 -3.29
CA ILE A 227 7.94 -13.48 -1.91
C ILE A 227 9.40 -13.96 -1.87
N ALA A 228 9.75 -14.95 -2.69
CA ALA A 228 11.12 -15.47 -2.73
C ALA A 228 12.13 -14.40 -3.18
N LYS A 229 11.79 -13.60 -4.18
CA LYS A 229 12.59 -12.46 -4.64
C LYS A 229 12.77 -11.42 -3.53
N ALA A 230 11.69 -11.01 -2.87
CA ALA A 230 11.73 -10.05 -1.77
C ALA A 230 12.58 -10.58 -0.60
N LYS A 231 12.43 -11.85 -0.21
CA LYS A 231 13.23 -12.49 0.83
C LYS A 231 14.72 -12.58 0.48
N ALA A 232 15.05 -12.91 -0.76
CA ALA A 232 16.44 -12.97 -1.20
C ALA A 232 17.15 -11.62 -1.07
N TYR A 233 16.44 -10.53 -1.43
CA TYR A 233 16.96 -9.19 -1.24
C TYR A 233 17.06 -8.82 0.25
N ALA A 234 16.04 -9.09 1.05
CA ALA A 234 16.03 -8.83 2.48
C ALA A 234 17.21 -9.51 3.19
N ALA A 235 17.48 -10.78 2.84
CA ALA A 235 18.64 -11.52 3.35
C ALA A 235 19.97 -10.88 2.92
N LYS A 236 20.08 -10.42 1.67
CA LYS A 236 21.28 -9.75 1.14
C LYS A 236 21.62 -8.47 1.89
N VAL A 237 20.60 -7.68 2.27
CA VAL A 237 20.79 -6.40 2.96
C VAL A 237 20.61 -6.47 4.46
N HIS A 238 20.35 -7.67 5.00
CA HIS A 238 20.16 -7.95 6.44
C HIS A 238 19.04 -7.10 7.07
N LYS A 239 17.94 -6.89 6.34
CA LYS A 239 16.77 -6.16 6.82
C LYS A 239 15.56 -7.09 6.97
N PRO A 240 14.69 -6.86 7.98
CA PRO A 240 13.42 -7.57 8.09
C PRO A 240 12.50 -7.20 6.92
N LEU A 241 11.58 -8.13 6.60
CA LEU A 241 10.65 -8.03 5.49
C LEU A 241 9.22 -8.20 5.98
N ILE A 242 8.30 -7.43 5.43
CA ILE A 242 6.88 -7.52 5.68
C ILE A 242 6.09 -7.26 4.38
N ASN A 243 4.88 -7.79 4.28
CA ASN A 243 3.95 -7.42 3.21
C ASN A 243 2.80 -6.60 3.79
N THR A 244 2.65 -5.35 3.34
CA THR A 244 1.71 -4.41 3.94
C THR A 244 0.36 -4.32 3.24
N GLU A 245 0.17 -5.05 2.13
CA GLU A 245 -1.14 -5.21 1.50
C GLU A 245 -1.26 -6.53 0.74
N ILE A 246 -2.21 -7.36 1.17
CA ILE A 246 -2.60 -8.60 0.49
C ILE A 246 -4.12 -8.79 0.53
N GLY A 247 -4.64 -9.56 -0.42
CA GLY A 247 -6.04 -9.97 -0.46
C GLY A 247 -6.93 -9.04 -1.28
N CYS A 248 -7.35 -9.50 -2.44
CA CYS A 248 -8.28 -8.79 -3.32
C CYS A 248 -9.11 -9.77 -4.13
N ILE A 249 -10.41 -9.76 -3.91
CA ILE A 249 -11.34 -10.67 -4.58
C ILE A 249 -11.35 -10.39 -6.10
N ALA A 250 -11.38 -9.11 -6.50
CA ALA A 250 -11.44 -8.74 -7.91
C ALA A 250 -10.18 -9.06 -8.72
N ARG A 251 -9.03 -9.17 -8.07
CA ARG A 251 -7.76 -9.52 -8.72
C ARG A 251 -7.46 -11.02 -8.69
N ALA A 252 -8.42 -11.83 -8.32
CA ALA A 252 -8.21 -13.25 -8.09
C ALA A 252 -7.02 -13.54 -7.14
N ASN A 253 -6.76 -12.63 -6.20
CA ASN A 253 -5.82 -12.80 -5.10
C ASN A 253 -6.61 -13.17 -3.83
N PRO A 254 -7.15 -14.40 -3.74
CA PRO A 254 -8.03 -14.77 -2.65
C PRO A 254 -7.26 -14.81 -1.34
N TYR A 255 -7.91 -14.35 -0.28
CA TYR A 255 -7.29 -14.26 1.04
C TYR A 255 -6.69 -15.59 1.52
N ASP A 256 -7.37 -16.71 1.28
CA ASP A 256 -6.87 -18.02 1.69
C ASP A 256 -5.56 -18.43 1.01
N VAL A 257 -5.42 -18.17 -0.28
CA VAL A 257 -4.20 -18.48 -1.02
C VAL A 257 -3.04 -17.58 -0.62
N THR A 258 -3.28 -16.27 -0.59
CA THR A 258 -2.19 -15.33 -0.28
C THR A 258 -1.74 -15.45 1.17
N LEU A 259 -2.66 -15.63 2.12
CA LEU A 259 -2.32 -15.88 3.53
C LEU A 259 -1.50 -17.16 3.72
N GLU A 260 -1.90 -18.26 3.05
CA GLU A 260 -1.16 -19.51 3.11
C GLU A 260 0.29 -19.36 2.63
N GLU A 261 0.49 -18.70 1.49
CA GLU A 261 1.84 -18.51 0.95
C GLU A 261 2.72 -17.62 1.83
N HIS A 262 2.15 -16.54 2.42
CA HIS A 262 2.90 -15.67 3.35
C HIS A 262 3.24 -16.40 4.66
N MET A 263 2.30 -17.14 5.23
CA MET A 263 2.52 -17.92 6.46
C MET A 263 3.56 -19.02 6.24
N ARG A 264 3.51 -19.76 5.12
CA ARG A 264 4.51 -20.76 4.74
C ARG A 264 5.89 -20.16 4.54
N ALA A 265 5.95 -18.94 4.01
CA ALA A 265 7.20 -18.23 3.79
C ALA A 265 7.75 -17.55 5.05
N HIS A 266 7.03 -17.56 6.18
CA HIS A 266 7.36 -16.82 7.40
C HIS A 266 7.53 -15.31 7.13
N VAL A 267 6.59 -14.72 6.38
CA VAL A 267 6.52 -13.28 6.11
C VAL A 267 5.27 -12.73 6.78
N GLY A 268 5.45 -11.72 7.63
CA GLY A 268 4.33 -10.99 8.23
C GLY A 268 3.52 -10.25 7.16
N TRP A 269 2.25 -10.06 7.41
CA TRP A 269 1.31 -9.56 6.41
C TRP A 269 0.24 -8.65 6.99
N TYR A 270 -0.34 -7.80 6.12
CA TYR A 270 -1.53 -7.00 6.39
C TYR A 270 -2.58 -7.29 5.30
N ILE A 271 -3.76 -7.70 5.72
CA ILE A 271 -4.88 -7.84 4.77
C ILE A 271 -5.39 -6.46 4.34
N TRP A 272 -5.79 -6.34 3.11
CA TRP A 272 -6.57 -5.23 2.59
C TRP A 272 -8.02 -5.67 2.43
N GLU A 273 -8.97 -5.28 3.29
CA GLU A 273 -8.87 -4.47 4.50
C GLU A 273 -9.79 -5.06 5.59
N LEU A 274 -9.84 -4.48 6.80
CA LEU A 274 -10.68 -4.99 7.87
C LEU A 274 -12.17 -4.80 7.57
N MET A 275 -12.58 -3.56 7.30
CA MET A 275 -13.98 -3.21 7.11
C MET A 275 -14.34 -3.19 5.63
N ILE A 276 -15.60 -3.49 5.33
CA ILE A 276 -16.17 -3.32 3.98
C ILE A 276 -16.57 -1.86 3.85
N THR A 277 -15.72 -1.08 3.16
CA THR A 277 -15.88 0.35 3.00
C THR A 277 -16.75 0.73 1.80
N HIS A 278 -17.20 1.98 1.71
CA HIS A 278 -17.88 2.49 0.52
C HIS A 278 -16.93 2.63 -0.67
N GLN A 279 -15.63 2.80 -0.41
CA GLN A 279 -14.62 2.97 -1.47
C GLN A 279 -14.27 1.65 -2.16
N TRP A 280 -13.91 0.63 -1.37
CA TRP A 280 -13.37 -0.63 -1.86
C TRP A 280 -14.22 -1.85 -1.53
N GLY A 281 -15.36 -1.62 -0.87
CA GLY A 281 -16.17 -2.67 -0.29
C GLY A 281 -16.71 -3.73 -1.25
N THR A 282 -16.73 -3.48 -2.56
CA THR A 282 -17.11 -4.50 -3.56
C THR A 282 -16.05 -5.59 -3.70
N VAL A 283 -14.78 -5.26 -3.47
CA VAL A 283 -13.62 -6.12 -3.79
C VAL A 283 -12.76 -6.47 -2.58
N HIS A 284 -12.94 -5.78 -1.46
CA HIS A 284 -12.15 -5.96 -0.24
C HIS A 284 -13.02 -5.98 1.02
N GLY A 285 -12.37 -6.27 2.14
CA GLY A 285 -12.97 -6.18 3.47
C GLY A 285 -13.48 -7.51 4.02
N VAL A 286 -13.37 -7.66 5.34
CA VAL A 286 -13.79 -8.85 6.09
C VAL A 286 -15.13 -8.64 6.76
N PHE A 287 -15.33 -7.49 7.41
CA PHE A 287 -16.52 -7.21 8.20
C PHE A 287 -17.43 -6.16 7.56
N HIS A 288 -18.73 -6.40 7.63
CA HIS A 288 -19.73 -5.35 7.55
C HIS A 288 -19.76 -4.52 8.84
N PRO A 289 -20.30 -3.27 8.82
CA PRO A 289 -20.34 -2.40 10.00
C PRO A 289 -21.03 -2.99 11.25
N ASP A 290 -21.96 -3.93 11.04
CA ASP A 290 -22.66 -4.64 12.11
C ASP A 290 -21.89 -5.84 12.69
N GLY A 291 -20.66 -6.08 12.21
CA GLY A 291 -19.82 -7.21 12.60
C GLY A 291 -20.12 -8.52 11.88
N THR A 292 -21.01 -8.51 10.89
CA THR A 292 -21.25 -9.66 10.01
C THR A 292 -20.03 -9.89 9.11
N ILE A 293 -19.62 -11.13 8.98
CA ILE A 293 -18.46 -11.54 8.15
C ILE A 293 -18.92 -11.78 6.72
N ARG A 294 -18.22 -11.17 5.75
CA ARG A 294 -18.51 -11.34 4.33
C ARG A 294 -18.34 -12.79 3.86
N ASP A 295 -17.23 -13.40 4.21
CA ASP A 295 -16.87 -14.75 3.78
C ASP A 295 -16.16 -15.49 4.93
N PRO A 296 -16.78 -16.53 5.51
CA PRO A 296 -16.18 -17.29 6.60
C PRO A 296 -14.87 -17.99 6.22
N THR A 297 -14.60 -18.20 4.92
CA THR A 297 -13.32 -18.78 4.47
C THR A 297 -12.14 -17.84 4.71
N ILE A 298 -12.35 -16.52 4.72
CA ILE A 298 -11.33 -15.54 5.11
C ILE A 298 -10.94 -15.75 6.57
N VAL A 299 -11.93 -15.91 7.45
CA VAL A 299 -11.68 -16.16 8.88
C VAL A 299 -10.94 -17.48 9.07
N ALA A 300 -11.35 -18.54 8.40
CA ALA A 300 -10.66 -19.82 8.44
C ALA A 300 -9.19 -19.68 8.04
N ALA A 301 -8.92 -18.94 6.96
CA ALA A 301 -7.55 -18.70 6.47
C ALA A 301 -6.72 -17.89 7.48
N LEU A 302 -7.31 -16.88 8.13
CA LEU A 302 -6.64 -16.10 9.19
C LEU A 302 -6.19 -16.99 10.36
N PHE A 303 -6.89 -18.09 10.62
CA PHE A 303 -6.50 -19.09 11.62
C PHE A 303 -5.66 -20.25 11.07
N GLY A 304 -5.17 -20.14 9.83
CA GLY A 304 -4.31 -21.16 9.22
C GLY A 304 -5.08 -22.39 8.71
N MET A 305 -6.39 -22.33 8.59
CA MET A 305 -7.21 -23.37 8.02
C MET A 305 -7.44 -23.09 6.53
N PHE A 306 -6.62 -23.70 5.69
CA PHE A 306 -6.65 -23.49 4.24
C PHE A 306 -7.42 -24.62 3.55
N ARG A 307 -8.13 -24.24 2.47
CA ARG A 307 -8.74 -25.24 1.60
C ARG A 307 -7.63 -26.01 0.87
N ASP A 308 -7.78 -27.33 0.83
CA ASP A 308 -6.90 -28.16 0.00
C ASP A 308 -7.15 -27.79 -1.48
N ARG A 309 -6.17 -27.12 -2.06
CA ARG A 309 -6.18 -26.76 -3.47
C ARG A 309 -4.92 -27.36 -4.09
N SER A 310 -5.10 -28.46 -4.81
CA SER A 310 -4.05 -28.96 -5.69
C SER A 310 -3.71 -27.87 -6.73
N GLU A 311 -2.43 -27.60 -6.92
CA GLU A 311 -1.95 -26.68 -7.96
C GLU A 311 -2.35 -27.20 -9.38
N ASP A 312 -2.57 -28.51 -9.50
CA ASP A 312 -2.94 -29.18 -10.73
C ASP A 312 -4.43 -29.08 -11.06
N VAL A 313 -5.27 -28.63 -10.14
CA VAL A 313 -6.73 -28.49 -10.30
C VAL A 313 -7.15 -27.05 -10.64
N MET A 314 -6.21 -26.16 -10.92
CA MET A 314 -6.61 -24.89 -11.54
C MET A 314 -7.29 -25.24 -12.86
N PRO A 315 -8.59 -24.89 -13.06
CA PRO A 315 -9.19 -25.07 -14.37
C PRO A 315 -8.27 -24.42 -15.40
N ALA A 316 -8.06 -25.11 -16.51
CA ALA A 316 -7.28 -24.53 -17.62
C ALA A 316 -7.79 -23.11 -17.81
N VAL A 317 -6.91 -22.14 -17.60
CA VAL A 317 -7.27 -20.73 -17.82
C VAL A 317 -7.79 -20.67 -19.24
N PRO A 318 -9.02 -20.20 -19.47
CA PRO A 318 -9.52 -20.08 -20.82
C PRO A 318 -8.46 -19.39 -21.67
N ASP A 319 -8.21 -19.88 -22.89
CA ASP A 319 -7.21 -19.38 -23.84
C ASP A 319 -7.12 -17.83 -23.81
N ARG A 320 -6.43 -17.30 -22.79
CA ARG A 320 -6.34 -15.87 -22.51
C ARG A 320 -5.54 -15.16 -23.57
N GLU A 321 -4.45 -15.79 -24.01
CA GLU A 321 -3.62 -15.27 -25.07
C GLU A 321 -4.41 -15.21 -26.39
N GLY A 322 -5.19 -16.23 -26.68
CA GLY A 322 -6.12 -16.22 -27.82
C GLY A 322 -7.22 -15.18 -27.65
N ALA A 323 -7.71 -14.96 -26.43
CA ALA A 323 -8.70 -13.92 -26.15
C ALA A 323 -8.12 -12.52 -26.40
N VAL A 324 -6.90 -12.24 -25.93
CA VAL A 324 -6.21 -10.97 -26.21
C VAL A 324 -6.01 -10.78 -27.71
N THR A 325 -5.53 -11.81 -28.42
CA THR A 325 -5.32 -11.73 -29.88
C THR A 325 -6.62 -11.45 -30.62
N ARG A 326 -7.74 -12.09 -30.23
CA ARG A 326 -9.06 -11.84 -30.83
C ARG A 326 -9.55 -10.42 -30.52
N ALA A 327 -9.40 -9.95 -29.26
CA ALA A 327 -9.81 -8.60 -28.89
C ALA A 327 -9.06 -7.55 -29.72
N VAL A 328 -7.73 -7.63 -29.79
CA VAL A 328 -6.90 -6.70 -30.59
C VAL A 328 -7.29 -6.73 -32.06
N THR A 329 -7.48 -7.92 -32.63
CA THR A 329 -7.88 -8.06 -34.04
C THR A 329 -9.23 -7.44 -34.32
N ASN A 330 -10.22 -7.71 -33.46
CA ASN A 330 -11.58 -7.19 -33.64
C ASN A 330 -11.64 -5.67 -33.42
N ASN A 331 -10.92 -5.17 -32.41
CA ASN A 331 -10.82 -3.73 -32.15
C ASN A 331 -10.22 -2.98 -33.34
N LYS A 332 -9.11 -3.48 -33.91
CA LYS A 332 -8.49 -2.86 -35.09
C LYS A 332 -9.45 -2.83 -36.26
N LYS A 333 -10.15 -3.94 -36.54
CA LYS A 333 -11.13 -4.01 -37.59
C LYS A 333 -12.26 -2.98 -37.38
N TRP A 334 -12.77 -2.85 -36.18
CA TRP A 334 -13.82 -1.89 -35.83
C TRP A 334 -13.32 -0.44 -35.95
N LEU A 335 -12.08 -0.17 -35.54
CA LEU A 335 -11.47 1.17 -35.64
C LEU A 335 -11.23 1.61 -37.09
N GLU A 336 -10.99 0.68 -38.00
CA GLU A 336 -10.81 0.94 -39.45
C GLU A 336 -12.14 1.20 -40.17
N ASP A 337 -13.28 0.80 -39.59
CA ASP A 337 -14.60 0.97 -40.18
C ASP A 337 -15.18 2.35 -39.92
N PRO A 338 -15.39 3.21 -40.93
CA PRO A 338 -15.97 4.54 -40.74
C PRO A 338 -17.45 4.51 -40.35
N GLU A 339 -18.15 3.41 -40.62
CA GLU A 339 -19.56 3.18 -40.31
C GLU A 339 -19.73 2.25 -39.09
N ALA A 340 -18.70 2.13 -38.28
CA ALA A 340 -18.69 1.23 -37.13
C ALA A 340 -19.85 1.54 -36.17
N ASP A 341 -20.56 0.50 -35.78
CA ASP A 341 -21.70 0.56 -34.87
C ASP A 341 -21.28 0.80 -33.42
N TRP A 342 -22.07 1.63 -32.72
CA TRP A 342 -21.85 2.04 -31.33
C TRP A 342 -21.90 0.85 -30.36
N GLU A 343 -22.92 -0.01 -30.46
CA GLU A 343 -23.10 -1.14 -29.54
C GLU A 343 -21.97 -2.14 -29.68
N ALA A 344 -21.58 -2.45 -30.91
CA ALA A 344 -20.43 -3.31 -31.17
C ALA A 344 -19.14 -2.72 -30.59
N GLY A 345 -18.96 -1.41 -30.67
CA GLY A 345 -17.82 -0.72 -30.06
C GLY A 345 -17.79 -0.81 -28.53
N LEU A 346 -18.95 -0.66 -27.89
CA LEU A 346 -19.09 -0.82 -26.44
C LEU A 346 -18.75 -2.26 -26.00
N ASP A 347 -19.22 -3.26 -26.72
CA ASP A 347 -18.92 -4.66 -26.39
C ASP A 347 -17.42 -4.97 -26.55
N LEU A 348 -16.77 -4.43 -27.59
CA LEU A 348 -15.33 -4.56 -27.78
C LEU A 348 -14.53 -3.84 -26.65
N ALA A 349 -14.98 -2.66 -26.27
CA ALA A 349 -14.39 -1.92 -25.16
C ALA A 349 -14.54 -2.70 -23.85
N GLU A 350 -15.71 -3.30 -23.58
CA GLU A 350 -15.97 -4.10 -22.39
C GLU A 350 -15.12 -5.37 -22.34
N ILE A 351 -15.01 -6.11 -23.46
CA ILE A 351 -14.13 -7.27 -23.56
C ILE A 351 -12.69 -6.88 -23.27
N SER A 352 -12.23 -5.78 -23.87
CA SER A 352 -10.88 -5.27 -23.65
C SER A 352 -10.66 -4.82 -22.20
N ALA A 353 -11.62 -4.11 -21.60
CA ALA A 353 -11.58 -3.68 -20.20
C ALA A 353 -11.46 -4.88 -19.25
N ASN A 354 -12.27 -5.92 -19.47
CA ASN A 354 -12.21 -7.15 -18.67
C ASN A 354 -10.84 -7.86 -18.79
N LEU A 355 -10.25 -7.91 -20.00
CA LEU A 355 -8.92 -8.48 -20.20
C LEU A 355 -7.83 -7.65 -19.52
N LEU A 356 -7.93 -6.34 -19.53
CA LEU A 356 -7.00 -5.41 -18.87
C LEU A 356 -7.06 -5.54 -17.35
N GLU A 357 -8.24 -5.60 -16.78
CA GLU A 357 -8.43 -5.79 -15.33
C GLU A 357 -7.97 -7.17 -14.89
N ALA A 358 -8.35 -8.22 -15.63
CA ALA A 358 -7.87 -9.57 -15.36
C ALA A 358 -6.36 -9.71 -15.51
N GLY A 359 -5.72 -8.88 -16.37
CA GLY A 359 -4.27 -8.78 -16.54
C GLY A 359 -3.58 -7.86 -15.55
N GLN A 360 -4.33 -7.05 -14.78
CA GLN A 360 -3.77 -5.99 -13.94
C GLN A 360 -2.93 -4.96 -14.73
N LEU A 361 -3.33 -4.71 -15.97
CA LEU A 361 -2.57 -3.87 -16.91
C LEU A 361 -2.90 -2.38 -16.78
N ILE A 362 -3.91 -2.01 -15.98
CA ILE A 362 -4.33 -0.62 -15.73
C ILE A 362 -4.57 -0.42 -14.22
N ALA A 363 -4.34 0.83 -13.78
CA ALA A 363 -4.46 1.23 -12.38
C ALA A 363 -5.86 0.97 -11.80
N MET A 364 -5.91 0.47 -10.57
CA MET A 364 -7.13 0.13 -9.82
C MET A 364 -8.08 1.30 -9.58
N TYR A 365 -7.57 2.53 -9.55
CA TYR A 365 -8.34 3.72 -9.17
C TYR A 365 -9.30 4.21 -10.25
N ASP A 366 -9.11 3.74 -11.48
CA ASP A 366 -9.99 4.02 -12.60
C ASP A 366 -10.13 2.74 -13.44
N PRO A 367 -10.96 1.78 -12.96
CA PRO A 367 -11.10 0.50 -13.64
C PRO A 367 -11.63 0.71 -15.08
N PRO A 368 -11.04 0.04 -16.05
CA PRO A 368 -11.51 0.11 -17.45
C PRO A 368 -12.99 -0.20 -17.62
N THR A 369 -13.52 -1.19 -16.90
CA THR A 369 -14.96 -1.53 -16.93
C THR A 369 -15.83 -0.38 -16.48
N ARG A 370 -15.42 0.37 -15.44
CA ARG A 370 -16.15 1.57 -15.00
C ARG A 370 -16.23 2.64 -16.08
N THR A 371 -15.14 2.83 -16.81
CA THR A 371 -15.11 3.79 -17.92
C THR A 371 -16.10 3.39 -19.01
N VAL A 372 -16.15 2.10 -19.38
CA VAL A 372 -17.11 1.58 -20.36
C VAL A 372 -18.55 1.69 -19.84
N ASP A 373 -18.79 1.40 -18.57
CA ASP A 373 -20.10 1.57 -17.93
C ASP A 373 -20.62 3.02 -17.97
N LEU A 374 -19.72 3.98 -17.77
CA LEU A 374 -20.07 5.41 -17.86
C LEU A 374 -20.42 5.80 -19.28
N LEU A 375 -19.69 5.32 -20.27
CA LEU A 375 -20.03 5.52 -21.70
C LEU A 375 -21.37 4.90 -22.04
N ARG A 376 -21.65 3.68 -21.58
CA ARG A 376 -22.92 2.96 -21.84
C ARG A 376 -24.14 3.69 -21.24
N LYS A 377 -23.96 4.39 -20.12
CA LYS A 377 -25.02 5.15 -19.43
C LYS A 377 -25.19 6.58 -19.93
N GLY A 378 -24.20 7.10 -20.65
CA GLY A 378 -24.21 8.45 -21.21
C GLY A 378 -24.90 8.54 -22.57
N GLU A 379 -24.94 9.75 -23.12
CA GLU A 379 -25.29 9.93 -24.52
C GLU A 379 -24.20 9.35 -25.42
N PRO A 380 -24.56 8.74 -26.57
CA PRO A 380 -23.58 8.16 -27.48
C PRO A 380 -22.52 9.18 -27.93
N ASP A 381 -21.27 8.93 -27.56
CA ASP A 381 -20.10 9.69 -27.99
C ASP A 381 -19.09 8.78 -28.71
N MET A 382 -19.24 8.68 -30.01
CA MET A 382 -18.39 7.81 -30.85
C MET A 382 -16.90 8.20 -30.77
N THR A 383 -16.60 9.49 -30.57
CA THR A 383 -15.21 9.97 -30.47
C THR A 383 -14.57 9.47 -29.18
N ALA A 384 -15.28 9.61 -28.05
CA ALA A 384 -14.82 9.08 -26.78
C ALA A 384 -14.68 7.55 -26.82
N LEU A 385 -15.63 6.84 -27.39
CA LEU A 385 -15.58 5.38 -27.52
C LEU A 385 -14.37 4.92 -28.36
N ARG A 386 -14.15 5.53 -29.53
CA ARG A 386 -12.97 5.23 -30.37
C ARG A 386 -11.67 5.44 -29.62
N THR A 387 -11.55 6.56 -28.92
CA THR A 387 -10.36 6.87 -28.09
C THR A 387 -10.09 5.78 -27.06
N ILE A 388 -11.14 5.26 -26.42
CA ILE A 388 -11.02 4.20 -25.41
C ILE A 388 -10.64 2.88 -26.05
N VAL A 389 -11.28 2.48 -27.15
CA VAL A 389 -10.93 1.24 -27.87
C VAL A 389 -9.51 1.30 -28.38
N GLU A 390 -9.05 2.43 -28.93
CA GLU A 390 -7.65 2.63 -29.33
C GLU A 390 -6.67 2.45 -28.16
N LYS A 391 -6.97 3.14 -27.05
CA LYS A 391 -6.15 3.05 -25.83
C LYS A 391 -6.03 1.61 -25.33
N TYR A 392 -7.16 0.91 -25.21
CA TYR A 392 -7.15 -0.47 -24.72
C TYR A 392 -6.46 -1.43 -25.69
N THR A 393 -6.65 -1.24 -26.99
CA THR A 393 -5.95 -2.00 -28.03
C THR A 393 -4.45 -1.84 -27.91
N ALA A 394 -3.95 -0.62 -27.79
CA ALA A 394 -2.51 -0.35 -27.66
C ALA A 394 -1.89 -1.01 -26.40
N ILE A 395 -2.64 -1.10 -25.31
CA ILE A 395 -2.18 -1.75 -24.07
C ILE A 395 -2.18 -3.28 -24.23
N LEU A 396 -3.18 -3.86 -24.92
CA LEU A 396 -3.29 -5.29 -25.12
C LEU A 396 -2.35 -5.84 -26.21
N GLU A 397 -1.99 -5.02 -27.18
CA GLU A 397 -1.22 -5.44 -28.36
C GLU A 397 0.11 -6.15 -28.06
N PRO A 398 0.94 -5.69 -27.09
CA PRO A 398 2.18 -6.37 -26.72
C PRO A 398 1.97 -7.79 -26.15
N PHE A 399 0.78 -8.11 -25.71
CA PHE A 399 0.44 -9.40 -25.08
C PHE A 399 -0.21 -10.41 -26.04
N GLN A 400 -0.24 -10.12 -27.34
CA GLN A 400 -0.71 -11.07 -28.33
C GLN A 400 0.27 -12.24 -28.47
N VAL A 401 -0.29 -13.43 -28.55
CA VAL A 401 0.47 -14.64 -28.80
C VAL A 401 0.09 -15.21 -30.19
N PRO A 402 1.02 -15.24 -31.12
CA PRO A 402 0.74 -15.73 -32.47
C PRO A 402 0.19 -17.16 -32.47
N PRO A 403 -0.64 -17.54 -33.46
CA PRO A 403 -1.04 -18.91 -33.67
C PRO A 403 0.19 -19.82 -33.80
N GLY A 404 0.22 -20.92 -33.06
CA GLY A 404 1.33 -21.88 -33.09
C GLY A 404 2.50 -21.54 -32.14
N ASP A 405 2.45 -20.43 -31.41
CA ASP A 405 3.45 -20.14 -30.38
C ASP A 405 3.38 -21.19 -29.26
N PRO A 406 4.51 -21.79 -28.85
CA PRO A 406 4.55 -22.83 -27.82
C PRO A 406 4.10 -22.35 -26.43
N ARG A 407 3.95 -21.03 -26.21
CA ARG A 407 3.40 -20.45 -24.99
C ARG A 407 1.87 -20.51 -24.94
N ARG A 408 1.21 -20.71 -26.09
CA ARG A 408 -0.24 -20.77 -26.20
C ARG A 408 -0.77 -22.00 -25.46
N GLY A 409 -1.71 -21.79 -24.53
CA GLY A 409 -2.26 -22.86 -23.68
C GLY A 409 -1.39 -23.26 -22.49
N LYS A 410 -0.24 -22.60 -22.27
CA LYS A 410 0.46 -22.66 -20.99
C LYS A 410 -0.15 -21.67 -20.00
N PRO A 411 -0.04 -21.90 -18.68
CA PRO A 411 -0.49 -20.92 -17.71
C PRO A 411 0.10 -19.56 -18.07
N PRO A 412 -0.67 -18.46 -17.96
CA PRO A 412 -0.26 -17.16 -18.43
C PRO A 412 1.11 -16.84 -17.87
N LEU A 413 2.00 -16.41 -18.76
CA LEU A 413 3.19 -15.69 -18.32
C LEU A 413 2.68 -14.63 -17.35
N THR A 414 3.19 -14.64 -16.15
CA THR A 414 2.92 -13.61 -15.15
C THR A 414 3.06 -12.27 -15.84
N LEU A 415 1.94 -11.62 -16.09
CA LEU A 415 1.95 -10.23 -16.51
C LEU A 415 2.37 -9.45 -15.28
N HIS A 416 3.64 -9.12 -15.21
CA HIS A 416 4.27 -8.34 -14.17
C HIS A 416 3.96 -6.86 -14.34
#